data_1a565d6b78a0feae95f12ae0efe9a9a5
#
_entry.id   1a565d6b78a0feae95f12ae0efe9a9a5
#
_cell.length_a   1.000
_cell.length_b   1.000
_cell.length_c   1.000
_cell.angle_alpha   90.00
_cell.angle_beta   90.00
_cell.angle_gamma   90.00
#
_symmetry.space_group_name_H-M   'P 1'
#
loop_
_entity.id
_entity.type
_entity.pdbx_description
1 polymer ?
#
loop_
_entity_poly.entity_id
_entity_poly.type
_entity_poly.pdbx_seq_one_letter_code
_entity_poly.pdbx_strand_id
1 'polypeptide(L)'
;MTLVVVTGATRGIGRAAAIELARRGAELALVGRDPERVKAVAAQAQAAGGAAPIGEYVADLTLMSEVRTLAEKLRDRYERIDVLANNAGALFASRKQTPEGFELTFALNHLAPFLLTNLLRDRLAGGRVVTTASDAHRSGVLDLDDLQSERSYSAMRVYGTSKLCNILFTRELARRAPELHANCFHPGVVRTGFGKNDNGIWKILTTIGSPFFRSPERGSRSLVWLALSDQAAQLNGEYVEDERVVTPSHQARDDELARALWERSAELAGLRTDVAV
;
A
#
# COMPACT_ATOMS: atom_id res chain seq x y z
N MET A 1 6.99 11.84 18.94
CA MET A 1 6.51 10.45 18.73
C MET A 1 6.21 10.35 17.23
N THR A 2 6.57 9.25 16.56
CA THR A 2 6.36 9.09 15.12
C THR A 2 4.94 8.62 14.84
N LEU A 3 4.14 9.42 14.13
CA LEU A 3 2.79 9.04 13.70
C LEU A 3 2.85 8.22 12.42
N VAL A 4 2.29 7.00 12.46
CA VAL A 4 2.21 6.10 11.32
C VAL A 4 0.75 5.80 10.96
N VAL A 5 0.34 6.18 9.78
CA VAL A 5 -0.95 5.76 9.18
C VAL A 5 -0.73 4.42 8.48
N VAL A 6 -1.48 3.37 8.84
CA VAL A 6 -1.35 2.03 8.25
C VAL A 6 -2.64 1.64 7.55
N THR A 7 -2.63 1.54 6.23
CA THR A 7 -3.77 1.02 5.46
C THR A 7 -3.76 -0.51 5.41
N GLY A 8 -4.96 -1.14 5.39
CA GLY A 8 -5.06 -2.60 5.44
C GLY A 8 -4.55 -3.21 6.75
N ALA A 9 -4.70 -2.47 7.86
CA ALA A 9 -4.16 -2.81 9.17
C ALA A 9 -4.81 -4.02 9.85
N THR A 10 -5.92 -4.56 9.31
CA THR A 10 -6.78 -5.51 10.04
C THR A 10 -6.37 -6.98 9.90
N ARG A 11 -5.44 -7.31 9.00
CA ARG A 11 -4.98 -8.69 8.74
C ARG A 11 -3.53 -8.73 8.25
N GLY A 12 -2.94 -9.93 8.27
CA GLY A 12 -1.66 -10.24 7.62
C GLY A 12 -0.56 -9.26 8.00
N ILE A 13 0.14 -8.77 6.99
CA ILE A 13 1.29 -7.87 7.12
C ILE A 13 0.93 -6.58 7.85
N GLY A 14 -0.21 -5.94 7.48
CA GLY A 14 -0.62 -4.67 8.09
C GLY A 14 -0.91 -4.81 9.59
N ARG A 15 -1.58 -5.91 10.01
CA ARG A 15 -1.81 -6.18 11.44
C ARG A 15 -0.49 -6.43 12.18
N ALA A 16 0.39 -7.25 11.61
CA ALA A 16 1.68 -7.54 12.23
C ALA A 16 2.55 -6.27 12.34
N ALA A 17 2.56 -5.44 11.29
CA ALA A 17 3.24 -4.16 11.29
C ALA A 17 2.67 -3.21 12.36
N ALA A 18 1.34 -3.07 12.47
CA ALA A 18 0.70 -2.21 13.46
C ALA A 18 1.10 -2.58 14.89
N ILE A 19 1.09 -3.88 15.22
CA ILE A 19 1.49 -4.37 16.54
C ILE A 19 2.98 -4.09 16.81
N GLU A 20 3.85 -4.31 15.83
CA GLU A 20 5.29 -4.09 16.00
C GLU A 20 5.64 -2.60 16.06
N LEU A 21 4.97 -1.75 15.27
CA LEU A 21 5.13 -0.29 15.33
C LEU A 21 4.72 0.25 16.71
N ALA A 22 3.61 -0.25 17.28
CA ALA A 22 3.18 0.09 18.64
C ALA A 22 4.22 -0.30 19.68
N ARG A 23 4.80 -1.50 19.59
CA ARG A 23 5.88 -1.95 20.50
C ARG A 23 7.10 -1.03 20.45
N ARG A 24 7.34 -0.40 19.31
CA ARG A 24 8.44 0.56 19.12
C ARG A 24 8.07 1.99 19.49
N GLY A 25 6.90 2.20 20.08
CA GLY A 25 6.44 3.49 20.58
C GLY A 25 5.89 4.44 19.52
N ALA A 26 5.51 3.95 18.34
CA ALA A 26 4.84 4.77 17.33
C ALA A 26 3.40 5.09 17.74
N GLU A 27 2.94 6.30 17.42
CA GLU A 27 1.52 6.65 17.39
C GLU A 27 0.91 6.06 16.11
N LEU A 28 -0.31 5.52 16.19
CA LEU A 28 -0.91 4.81 15.08
C LEU A 28 -2.26 5.37 14.66
N ALA A 29 -2.50 5.44 13.35
CA ALA A 29 -3.80 5.57 12.74
C ALA A 29 -4.06 4.33 11.86
N LEU A 30 -4.96 3.46 12.29
CA LEU A 30 -5.23 2.18 11.64
C LEU A 30 -6.43 2.31 10.71
N VAL A 31 -6.22 1.97 9.44
CA VAL A 31 -7.27 2.00 8.42
C VAL A 31 -7.65 0.60 7.99
N GLY A 32 -8.95 0.31 8.02
CA GLY A 32 -9.50 -0.97 7.57
C GLY A 32 -10.95 -0.85 7.14
N ARG A 33 -11.47 -1.87 6.47
CA ARG A 33 -12.85 -1.88 5.95
C ARG A 33 -13.90 -2.34 6.97
N ASP A 34 -13.46 -3.12 7.95
CA ASP A 34 -14.32 -3.76 8.95
C ASP A 34 -14.07 -3.10 10.32
N PRO A 35 -15.05 -2.37 10.88
CA PRO A 35 -14.87 -1.61 12.12
C PRO A 35 -14.48 -2.48 13.31
N GLU A 36 -15.10 -3.67 13.45
CA GLU A 36 -14.81 -4.55 14.58
C GLU A 36 -13.38 -5.08 14.53
N ARG A 37 -12.85 -5.32 13.32
CA ARG A 37 -11.46 -5.73 13.16
C ARG A 37 -10.48 -4.58 13.37
N VAL A 38 -10.81 -3.38 12.97
CA VAL A 38 -9.98 -2.19 13.24
C VAL A 38 -9.86 -2.03 14.76
N LYS A 39 -10.98 -2.05 15.47
CA LYS A 39 -11.03 -1.96 16.94
C LYS A 39 -10.25 -3.09 17.61
N ALA A 40 -10.41 -4.33 17.15
CA ALA A 40 -9.69 -5.47 17.71
C ALA A 40 -8.16 -5.35 17.53
N VAL A 41 -7.69 -4.84 16.38
CA VAL A 41 -6.25 -4.63 16.15
C VAL A 41 -5.75 -3.42 16.94
N ALA A 42 -6.54 -2.36 17.07
CA ALA A 42 -6.20 -1.21 17.90
C ALA A 42 -5.98 -1.65 19.36
N ALA A 43 -6.88 -2.46 19.91
CA ALA A 43 -6.74 -3.01 21.27
C ALA A 43 -5.46 -3.88 21.42
N GLN A 44 -5.13 -4.70 20.40
CA GLN A 44 -3.91 -5.53 20.41
C GLN A 44 -2.64 -4.69 20.34
N ALA A 45 -2.63 -3.66 19.51
CA ALA A 45 -1.50 -2.74 19.38
C ALA A 45 -1.33 -1.91 20.65
N GLN A 46 -2.44 -1.47 21.27
CA GLN A 46 -2.42 -0.77 22.56
C GLN A 46 -1.81 -1.65 23.65
N ALA A 47 -2.22 -2.91 23.75
CA ALA A 47 -1.70 -3.88 24.73
C ALA A 47 -0.24 -4.25 24.46
N ALA A 48 0.24 -4.12 23.23
CA ALA A 48 1.62 -4.42 22.84
C ALA A 48 2.63 -3.32 23.19
N GLY A 49 2.19 -2.14 23.63
CA GLY A 49 3.06 -1.02 24.02
C GLY A 49 2.64 0.32 23.41
N GLY A 50 1.44 0.43 22.87
CA GLY A 50 0.92 1.70 22.35
C GLY A 50 0.91 2.78 23.44
N ALA A 51 1.75 3.80 23.29
CA ALA A 51 1.92 4.88 24.28
C ALA A 51 0.84 5.98 24.13
N ALA A 52 0.17 6.06 22.97
CA ALA A 52 -0.88 7.02 22.67
C ALA A 52 -2.17 6.28 22.26
N PRO A 53 -3.34 6.92 22.37
CA PRO A 53 -4.58 6.38 21.81
C PRO A 53 -4.44 6.14 20.31
N ILE A 54 -4.83 4.95 19.86
CA ILE A 54 -4.74 4.56 18.45
C ILE A 54 -5.94 5.10 17.71
N GLY A 55 -5.67 5.82 16.61
CA GLY A 55 -6.72 6.30 15.71
C GLY A 55 -7.33 5.13 14.92
N GLU A 56 -8.65 5.04 14.92
CA GLU A 56 -9.42 4.00 14.22
C GLU A 56 -10.18 4.61 13.06
N TYR A 57 -9.91 4.14 11.84
CA TYR A 57 -10.53 4.66 10.62
C TYR A 57 -11.13 3.53 9.81
N VAL A 58 -12.40 3.69 9.43
CA VAL A 58 -13.11 2.76 8.57
C VAL A 58 -13.27 3.37 7.18
N ALA A 59 -12.76 2.67 6.17
CA ALA A 59 -12.88 3.04 4.77
C ALA A 59 -12.74 1.82 3.84
N ASP A 60 -13.57 1.74 2.82
CA ASP A 60 -13.39 0.83 1.69
C ASP A 60 -12.51 1.52 0.63
N LEU A 61 -11.23 1.18 0.62
CA LEU A 61 -10.25 1.77 -0.29
C LEU A 61 -10.43 1.33 -1.76
N THR A 62 -11.43 0.53 -2.08
CA THR A 62 -11.82 0.31 -3.49
C THR A 62 -12.61 1.47 -4.07
N LEU A 63 -13.14 2.37 -3.20
CA LEU A 63 -13.95 3.52 -3.57
C LEU A 63 -13.14 4.82 -3.39
N MET A 64 -12.92 5.53 -4.48
CA MET A 64 -12.15 6.78 -4.46
C MET A 64 -12.84 7.89 -3.64
N SER A 65 -14.15 7.88 -3.58
CA SER A 65 -14.96 8.73 -2.69
C SER A 65 -14.64 8.49 -1.20
N GLU A 66 -14.51 7.22 -0.79
CA GLU A 66 -14.13 6.90 0.60
C GLU A 66 -12.66 7.20 0.89
N VAL A 67 -11.77 7.05 -0.09
CA VAL A 67 -10.37 7.51 0.03
C VAL A 67 -10.29 9.00 0.28
N ARG A 68 -11.11 9.82 -0.39
CA ARG A 68 -11.18 11.28 -0.15
C ARG A 68 -11.69 11.58 1.25
N THR A 69 -12.79 10.97 1.66
CA THR A 69 -13.34 11.13 3.02
C THR A 69 -12.33 10.72 4.10
N LEU A 70 -11.57 9.64 3.87
CA LEU A 70 -10.49 9.22 4.78
C LEU A 70 -9.40 10.28 4.86
N ALA A 71 -8.96 10.82 3.71
CA ALA A 71 -7.94 11.85 3.67
C ALA A 71 -8.39 13.11 4.45
N GLU A 72 -9.63 13.54 4.28
CA GLU A 72 -10.23 14.67 5.05
C GLU A 72 -10.17 14.40 6.55
N LYS A 73 -10.66 13.25 7.01
CA LYS A 73 -10.63 12.87 8.44
C LYS A 73 -9.21 12.84 9.02
N LEU A 74 -8.23 12.36 8.25
CA LEU A 74 -6.83 12.34 8.67
C LEU A 74 -6.26 13.75 8.74
N ARG A 75 -6.57 14.62 7.77
CA ARG A 75 -6.14 16.03 7.74
C ARG A 75 -6.72 16.84 8.89
N ASP A 76 -7.99 16.61 9.23
CA ASP A 76 -8.67 17.29 10.33
C ASP A 76 -8.09 16.87 11.71
N ARG A 77 -7.63 15.64 11.82
CA ARG A 77 -7.09 15.09 13.07
C ARG A 77 -5.60 15.35 13.27
N TYR A 78 -4.82 15.36 12.19
CA TYR A 78 -3.36 15.40 12.26
C TYR A 78 -2.81 16.56 11.43
N GLU A 79 -2.05 17.43 12.07
CA GLU A 79 -1.32 18.51 11.38
C GLU A 79 -0.14 17.97 10.57
N ARG A 80 0.44 16.87 11.04
CA ARG A 80 1.56 16.18 10.40
C ARG A 80 1.40 14.67 10.50
N ILE A 81 1.80 13.98 9.45
CA ILE A 81 1.90 12.51 9.38
C ILE A 81 3.36 12.18 9.06
N ASP A 82 4.03 11.44 9.95
CA ASP A 82 5.44 11.10 9.75
C ASP A 82 5.61 9.93 8.77
N VAL A 83 4.67 8.98 8.77
CA VAL A 83 4.72 7.83 7.85
C VAL A 83 3.33 7.47 7.34
N LEU A 84 3.19 7.35 6.02
CA LEU A 84 2.04 6.71 5.38
C LEU A 84 2.44 5.33 4.84
N ALA A 85 1.93 4.28 5.47
CA ALA A 85 2.10 2.89 5.03
C ALA A 85 0.94 2.46 4.12
N ASN A 86 1.11 2.56 2.82
CA ASN A 86 0.22 2.08 1.79
C ASN A 86 0.35 0.54 1.67
N ASN A 87 -0.30 -0.17 2.61
CA ASN A 87 -0.19 -1.62 2.69
C ASN A 87 -1.46 -2.36 2.24
N ALA A 88 -2.61 -1.70 2.21
CA ALA A 88 -3.84 -2.31 1.70
C ALA A 88 -3.64 -2.88 0.29
N GLY A 89 -4.14 -4.08 0.06
CA GLY A 89 -4.07 -4.72 -1.26
C GLY A 89 -4.74 -6.08 -1.26
N ALA A 90 -5.19 -6.49 -2.44
CA ALA A 90 -5.81 -7.78 -2.66
C ALA A 90 -5.55 -8.28 -4.09
N LEU A 91 -5.89 -9.55 -4.31
CA LEU A 91 -5.98 -10.20 -5.61
C LEU A 91 -7.41 -10.70 -5.75
N PHE A 92 -8.06 -10.38 -6.86
CA PHE A 92 -9.40 -10.87 -7.19
C PHE A 92 -9.33 -11.90 -8.31
N ALA A 93 -10.03 -13.02 -8.15
CA ALA A 93 -9.95 -14.15 -9.09
C ALA A 93 -10.60 -13.86 -10.46
N SER A 94 -11.57 -12.95 -10.48
CA SER A 94 -12.28 -12.50 -11.68
C SER A 94 -12.31 -10.98 -11.76
N ARG A 95 -12.41 -10.45 -12.98
CA ARG A 95 -12.59 -9.03 -13.20
C ARG A 95 -13.91 -8.57 -12.58
N LYS A 96 -13.81 -7.59 -11.72
CA LYS A 96 -14.95 -6.88 -11.11
C LYS A 96 -14.67 -5.39 -11.17
N GLN A 97 -15.70 -4.60 -11.26
CA GLN A 97 -15.61 -3.14 -11.23
C GLN A 97 -16.22 -2.61 -9.94
N THR A 98 -15.67 -1.50 -9.47
CA THR A 98 -16.29 -0.69 -8.42
C THR A 98 -17.53 0.02 -8.98
N PRO A 99 -18.43 0.54 -8.12
CA PRO A 99 -19.51 1.43 -8.57
C PRO A 99 -19.00 2.68 -9.32
N GLU A 100 -17.75 3.07 -9.09
CA GLU A 100 -17.10 4.21 -9.77
C GLU A 100 -16.44 3.82 -11.11
N GLY A 101 -16.59 2.54 -11.55
CA GLY A 101 -16.12 2.06 -12.85
C GLY A 101 -14.68 1.55 -12.90
N PHE A 102 -13.97 1.47 -11.77
CA PHE A 102 -12.58 0.98 -11.74
C PHE A 102 -12.49 -0.52 -11.51
N GLU A 103 -11.52 -1.18 -12.15
CA GLU A 103 -11.20 -2.59 -11.84
C GLU A 103 -10.71 -2.69 -10.39
N LEU A 104 -11.23 -3.67 -9.65
CA LEU A 104 -11.05 -3.76 -8.19
C LEU A 104 -9.59 -3.89 -7.74
N THR A 105 -8.76 -4.65 -8.48
CA THR A 105 -7.34 -4.81 -8.11
C THR A 105 -6.59 -3.51 -8.36
N PHE A 106 -6.81 -2.87 -9.50
CA PHE A 106 -6.21 -1.59 -9.84
C PHE A 106 -6.66 -0.49 -8.87
N ALA A 107 -7.96 -0.41 -8.58
CA ALA A 107 -8.52 0.55 -7.64
C ALA A 107 -7.87 0.44 -6.25
N LEU A 108 -7.88 -0.77 -5.66
CA LEU A 108 -7.38 -0.99 -4.30
C LEU A 108 -5.86 -0.89 -4.20
N ASN A 109 -5.14 -1.56 -5.14
CA ASN A 109 -3.70 -1.74 -5.00
C ASN A 109 -2.90 -0.54 -5.47
N HIS A 110 -3.43 0.25 -6.44
CA HIS A 110 -2.69 1.35 -7.04
C HIS A 110 -3.42 2.70 -6.92
N LEU A 111 -4.68 2.81 -7.36
CA LEU A 111 -5.34 4.11 -7.42
C LEU A 111 -5.62 4.69 -6.02
N ALA A 112 -5.99 3.84 -5.05
CA ALA A 112 -6.19 4.26 -3.66
C ALA A 112 -4.91 4.80 -3.00
N PRO A 113 -3.76 4.08 -2.99
CA PRO A 113 -2.52 4.62 -2.45
C PRO A 113 -2.05 5.87 -3.21
N PHE A 114 -2.22 5.92 -4.53
CA PHE A 114 -1.92 7.11 -5.33
C PHE A 114 -2.74 8.32 -4.86
N LEU A 115 -4.06 8.18 -4.79
CA LEU A 115 -4.97 9.26 -4.40
C LEU A 115 -4.73 9.68 -2.95
N LEU A 116 -4.68 8.73 -2.01
CA LEU A 116 -4.49 9.03 -0.59
C LEU A 116 -3.17 9.77 -0.33
N THR A 117 -2.07 9.32 -0.95
CA THR A 117 -0.76 9.97 -0.82
C THR A 117 -0.80 11.42 -1.33
N ASN A 118 -1.38 11.66 -2.51
CA ASN A 118 -1.46 13.00 -3.07
C ASN A 118 -2.35 13.93 -2.24
N LEU A 119 -3.46 13.44 -1.70
CA LEU A 119 -4.34 14.22 -0.83
C LEU A 119 -3.73 14.56 0.54
N LEU A 120 -2.76 13.79 0.99
CA LEU A 120 -2.07 13.99 2.26
C LEU A 120 -0.66 14.60 2.10
N ARG A 121 -0.25 14.96 0.89
CA ARG A 121 1.13 15.37 0.58
C ARG A 121 1.63 16.50 1.48
N ASP A 122 0.81 17.52 1.72
CA ASP A 122 1.15 18.63 2.60
C ASP A 122 1.31 18.22 4.08
N ARG A 123 0.61 17.18 4.53
CA ARG A 123 0.72 16.62 5.87
C ARG A 123 1.92 15.65 6.02
N LEU A 124 2.44 15.17 4.89
CA LEU A 124 3.56 14.24 4.82
C LEU A 124 4.92 14.93 4.62
N ALA A 125 4.98 16.26 4.52
CA ALA A 125 6.22 16.97 4.27
C ALA A 125 7.32 16.62 5.30
N GLY A 126 8.48 16.21 4.81
CA GLY A 126 9.58 15.67 5.63
C GLY A 126 9.34 14.26 6.18
N GLY A 127 8.26 13.61 5.77
CA GLY A 127 7.87 12.26 6.20
C GLY A 127 8.24 11.17 5.19
N ARG A 128 7.68 9.99 5.41
CA ARG A 128 7.95 8.79 4.62
C ARG A 128 6.67 8.19 4.04
N VAL A 129 6.75 7.73 2.80
CA VAL A 129 5.70 6.92 2.17
C VAL A 129 6.26 5.52 1.92
N VAL A 130 5.62 4.50 2.50
CA VAL A 130 6.03 3.10 2.39
C VAL A 130 4.96 2.31 1.67
N THR A 131 5.22 1.88 0.44
CA THR A 131 4.23 1.20 -0.40
C THR A 131 4.51 -0.29 -0.52
N THR A 132 3.50 -1.12 -0.28
CA THR A 132 3.63 -2.58 -0.44
C THR A 132 3.58 -2.96 -1.92
N ALA A 133 4.73 -3.32 -2.47
CA ALA A 133 4.90 -3.92 -3.78
C ALA A 133 4.89 -5.47 -3.70
N SER A 134 5.46 -6.16 -4.67
CA SER A 134 5.64 -7.62 -4.69
C SER A 134 6.61 -8.01 -5.79
N ASP A 135 7.30 -9.14 -5.64
CA ASP A 135 8.09 -9.72 -6.74
C ASP A 135 7.22 -10.16 -7.94
N ALA A 136 5.90 -10.30 -7.73
CA ALA A 136 4.94 -10.49 -8.82
C ALA A 136 4.96 -9.37 -9.88
N HIS A 137 5.53 -8.18 -9.59
CA HIS A 137 5.72 -7.11 -10.55
C HIS A 137 6.53 -7.54 -11.78
N ARG A 138 7.39 -8.57 -11.65
CA ARG A 138 8.19 -9.11 -12.76
C ARG A 138 7.35 -9.80 -13.84
N SER A 139 6.15 -10.28 -13.48
CA SER A 139 5.17 -10.84 -14.41
C SER A 139 4.09 -9.84 -14.84
N GLY A 140 4.12 -8.63 -14.29
CA GLY A 140 3.22 -7.56 -14.68
C GLY A 140 3.60 -6.96 -16.03
N VAL A 141 2.59 -6.60 -16.81
CA VAL A 141 2.75 -5.86 -18.06
C VAL A 141 1.80 -4.67 -18.00
N LEU A 142 2.36 -3.47 -18.01
CA LEU A 142 1.56 -2.25 -17.96
C LEU A 142 1.17 -1.82 -19.37
N ASP A 143 -0.12 -1.82 -19.63
CA ASP A 143 -0.74 -1.23 -20.81
C ASP A 143 -1.54 0.01 -20.36
N LEU A 144 -1.07 1.19 -20.71
CA LEU A 144 -1.71 2.47 -20.33
C LEU A 144 -3.07 2.67 -21.00
N ASP A 145 -3.32 1.99 -22.13
CA ASP A 145 -4.59 2.04 -22.84
C ASP A 145 -5.61 1.01 -22.32
N ASP A 146 -5.19 0.13 -21.38
CA ASP A 146 -6.07 -0.88 -20.76
C ASP A 146 -5.78 -1.09 -19.27
N LEU A 147 -5.67 0.00 -18.50
CA LEU A 147 -5.47 -0.04 -17.05
C LEU A 147 -6.60 -0.78 -16.32
N GLN A 148 -7.77 -0.88 -16.92
CA GLN A 148 -8.94 -1.55 -16.36
C GLN A 148 -9.04 -3.04 -16.74
N SER A 149 -8.05 -3.57 -17.50
CA SER A 149 -8.01 -4.97 -17.97
C SER A 149 -9.31 -5.41 -18.65
N GLU A 150 -9.83 -4.56 -19.54
CA GLU A 150 -11.09 -4.80 -20.25
C GLU A 150 -10.92 -5.78 -21.40
N ARG A 151 -9.77 -5.74 -22.09
CA ARG A 151 -9.48 -6.61 -23.23
C ARG A 151 -9.23 -8.06 -22.81
N SER A 152 -8.60 -8.27 -21.65
CA SER A 152 -8.37 -9.61 -21.10
C SER A 152 -8.02 -9.55 -19.62
N TYR A 153 -8.54 -10.50 -18.83
CA TYR A 153 -8.28 -10.58 -17.40
C TYR A 153 -7.59 -11.89 -17.03
N SER A 154 -6.48 -11.76 -16.33
CA SER A 154 -5.81 -12.84 -15.61
C SER A 154 -5.44 -12.33 -14.23
N ALA A 155 -5.98 -12.93 -13.17
CA ALA A 155 -5.82 -12.47 -11.79
C ALA A 155 -4.36 -12.22 -11.40
N MET A 156 -3.45 -13.14 -11.75
CA MET A 156 -2.02 -13.01 -11.44
C MET A 156 -1.34 -11.91 -12.26
N ARG A 157 -1.69 -11.77 -13.54
CA ARG A 157 -1.15 -10.70 -14.38
C ARG A 157 -1.61 -9.34 -13.89
N VAL A 158 -2.91 -9.17 -13.63
CA VAL A 158 -3.48 -7.91 -13.13
C VAL A 158 -2.89 -7.54 -11.77
N TYR A 159 -2.76 -8.52 -10.87
CA TYR A 159 -2.07 -8.32 -9.60
C TYR A 159 -0.60 -7.91 -9.81
N GLY A 160 0.14 -8.64 -10.66
CA GLY A 160 1.54 -8.31 -10.99
C GLY A 160 1.66 -6.90 -11.58
N THR A 161 0.77 -6.52 -12.50
CA THR A 161 0.69 -5.16 -13.06
C THR A 161 0.42 -4.12 -11.98
N SER A 162 -0.51 -4.37 -11.06
CA SER A 162 -0.77 -3.43 -9.96
C SER A 162 0.46 -3.24 -9.04
N LYS A 163 1.29 -4.29 -8.88
CA LYS A 163 2.52 -4.19 -8.09
C LYS A 163 3.67 -3.52 -8.86
N LEU A 164 3.69 -3.63 -10.17
CA LEU A 164 4.55 -2.83 -11.05
C LEU A 164 4.17 -1.34 -10.96
N CYS A 165 2.87 -1.03 -11.04
CA CYS A 165 2.37 0.33 -10.85
C CYS A 165 2.82 0.94 -9.51
N ASN A 166 2.86 0.15 -8.43
CA ASN A 166 3.31 0.63 -7.12
C ASN A 166 4.80 0.99 -7.09
N ILE A 167 5.66 0.26 -7.80
CA ILE A 167 7.09 0.60 -7.91
C ILE A 167 7.26 1.87 -8.76
N LEU A 168 6.61 1.94 -9.92
CA LEU A 168 6.64 3.12 -10.80
C LEU A 168 6.11 4.37 -10.06
N PHE A 169 4.99 4.25 -9.35
CA PHE A 169 4.43 5.31 -8.50
C PHE A 169 5.43 5.79 -7.45
N THR A 170 6.08 4.86 -6.74
CA THR A 170 7.07 5.20 -5.71
C THR A 170 8.23 5.99 -6.27
N ARG A 171 8.78 5.57 -7.42
CA ARG A 171 9.87 6.24 -8.09
C ARG A 171 9.48 7.64 -8.59
N GLU A 172 8.31 7.75 -9.19
CA GLU A 172 7.81 9.05 -9.68
C GLU A 172 7.47 10.00 -8.52
N LEU A 173 6.89 9.48 -7.42
CA LEU A 173 6.65 10.26 -6.21
C LEU A 173 7.95 10.83 -5.63
N ALA A 174 9.01 10.01 -5.57
CA ALA A 174 10.32 10.45 -5.09
C ALA A 174 10.91 11.59 -5.93
N ARG A 175 10.61 11.64 -7.23
CA ARG A 175 11.05 12.72 -8.13
C ARG A 175 10.19 13.99 -7.99
N ARG A 176 8.87 13.82 -7.86
CA ARG A 176 7.91 14.93 -7.80
C ARG A 176 7.78 15.56 -6.43
N ALA A 177 8.18 14.85 -5.39
CA ALA A 177 8.05 15.26 -4.00
C ALA A 177 9.38 15.05 -3.26
N PRO A 178 10.43 15.81 -3.59
CA PRO A 178 11.75 15.65 -2.98
C PRO A 178 11.74 15.91 -1.47
N GLU A 179 10.69 16.54 -0.96
CA GLU A 179 10.43 16.73 0.47
C GLU A 179 9.95 15.46 1.17
N LEU A 180 9.65 14.38 0.43
CA LEU A 180 9.20 13.09 0.96
C LEU A 180 10.26 12.01 0.70
N HIS A 181 10.30 11.01 1.55
CA HIS A 181 11.07 9.78 1.32
C HIS A 181 10.10 8.64 0.95
N ALA A 182 9.91 8.43 -0.35
CA ALA A 182 9.01 7.40 -0.88
C ALA A 182 9.79 6.14 -1.22
N ASN A 183 9.44 5.00 -0.60
CA ASN A 183 10.04 3.71 -0.88
C ASN A 183 8.97 2.61 -0.94
N CYS A 184 9.27 1.52 -1.64
CA CYS A 184 8.38 0.36 -1.69
C CYS A 184 9.12 -0.92 -1.33
N PHE A 185 8.38 -1.96 -0.95
CA PHE A 185 9.00 -3.20 -0.52
C PHE A 185 8.25 -4.45 -0.99
N HIS A 186 8.99 -5.55 -1.12
CA HIS A 186 8.45 -6.90 -1.28
C HIS A 186 8.46 -7.62 0.08
N PRO A 187 7.29 -8.11 0.56
CA PRO A 187 7.21 -8.79 1.86
C PRO A 187 7.67 -10.25 1.83
N GLY A 188 8.08 -10.78 0.68
CA GLY A 188 8.19 -12.21 0.44
C GLY A 188 6.83 -12.85 0.17
N VAL A 189 6.80 -14.17 -0.01
CA VAL A 189 5.55 -14.92 -0.14
C VAL A 189 5.00 -15.17 1.25
N VAL A 190 4.04 -14.33 1.67
CA VAL A 190 3.48 -14.35 3.03
C VAL A 190 2.19 -15.16 3.06
N ARG A 191 2.03 -15.98 4.11
CA ARG A 191 0.77 -16.66 4.41
C ARG A 191 -0.28 -15.62 4.83
N THR A 192 -0.89 -14.97 3.85
CA THR A 192 -1.99 -14.02 4.06
C THR A 192 -3.30 -14.65 3.64
N GLY A 193 -4.42 -14.14 4.16
CA GLY A 193 -5.76 -14.59 3.75
C GLY A 193 -6.17 -14.18 2.33
N PHE A 194 -5.21 -14.04 1.42
CA PHE A 194 -5.42 -13.72 0.01
C PHE A 194 -6.36 -14.75 -0.61
N GLY A 195 -7.42 -14.31 -1.25
CA GLY A 195 -8.35 -15.18 -2.00
C GLY A 195 -9.32 -16.00 -1.14
N LYS A 196 -9.43 -15.79 0.18
CA LYS A 196 -10.38 -16.56 1.04
C LYS A 196 -11.85 -16.34 0.73
N ASN A 197 -12.20 -15.30 0.00
CA ASN A 197 -13.58 -14.98 -0.37
C ASN A 197 -14.02 -15.56 -1.74
N ASP A 198 -13.11 -16.16 -2.50
CA ASP A 198 -13.43 -16.82 -3.76
C ASP A 198 -13.23 -18.34 -3.59
N ASN A 199 -14.32 -19.10 -3.86
CA ASN A 199 -14.34 -20.58 -3.82
C ASN A 199 -13.56 -21.15 -5.02
N GLY A 200 -12.22 -21.14 -4.97
CA GLY A 200 -11.41 -21.58 -6.09
C GLY A 200 -10.07 -22.18 -5.69
N ILE A 201 -9.25 -22.54 -6.68
CA ILE A 201 -7.90 -23.13 -6.61
C ILE A 201 -6.98 -22.45 -5.57
N TRP A 202 -7.17 -21.16 -5.30
CA TRP A 202 -6.44 -20.39 -4.29
C TRP A 202 -6.66 -20.86 -2.85
N LYS A 203 -7.84 -21.45 -2.56
CA LYS A 203 -8.10 -22.06 -1.25
C LYS A 203 -7.23 -23.29 -1.03
N ILE A 204 -6.94 -24.04 -2.10
CA ILE A 204 -6.09 -25.24 -2.06
C ILE A 204 -4.62 -24.84 -1.89
N LEU A 205 -4.12 -23.83 -2.63
CA LEU A 205 -2.74 -23.35 -2.54
C LEU A 205 -2.41 -22.73 -1.17
N THR A 206 -3.38 -22.08 -0.52
CA THR A 206 -3.18 -21.47 0.82
C THR A 206 -3.43 -22.47 1.96
N THR A 207 -4.09 -23.60 1.71
CA THR A 207 -4.41 -24.63 2.71
C THR A 207 -3.30 -25.69 2.82
N ILE A 208 -2.60 -25.98 1.71
CA ILE A 208 -1.42 -26.86 1.73
C ILE A 208 -0.25 -25.98 2.19
N GLY A 209 0.06 -26.05 3.49
CA GLY A 209 1.11 -25.25 4.11
C GLY A 209 2.47 -25.49 3.46
N SER A 210 2.83 -24.66 2.49
CA SER A 210 4.19 -24.66 1.97
C SER A 210 5.15 -24.15 3.06
N PRO A 211 6.23 -24.86 3.38
CA PRO A 211 7.25 -24.41 4.33
C PRO A 211 7.95 -23.12 3.86
N PHE A 212 7.73 -22.71 2.61
CA PHE A 212 8.32 -21.49 2.03
C PHE A 212 7.49 -20.21 2.29
N PHE A 213 6.29 -20.30 2.86
CA PHE A 213 5.51 -19.11 3.18
C PHE A 213 6.01 -18.45 4.46
N ARG A 214 6.33 -17.15 4.35
CA ARG A 214 6.73 -16.34 5.50
C ARG A 214 5.53 -16.10 6.42
N SER A 215 5.79 -15.93 7.72
CA SER A 215 4.78 -15.44 8.65
C SER A 215 4.47 -13.95 8.36
N PRO A 216 3.29 -13.45 8.75
CA PRO A 216 2.97 -12.01 8.67
C PRO A 216 4.00 -11.12 9.37
N GLU A 217 4.54 -11.57 10.50
CA GLU A 217 5.56 -10.86 11.28
C GLU A 217 6.86 -10.71 10.47
N ARG A 218 7.30 -11.78 9.80
CA ARG A 218 8.47 -11.71 8.93
C ARG A 218 8.20 -10.83 7.69
N GLY A 219 7.00 -10.92 7.12
CA GLY A 219 6.60 -10.10 5.98
C GLY A 219 6.47 -8.62 6.30
N SER A 220 6.21 -8.26 7.56
CA SER A 220 6.09 -6.86 7.99
C SER A 220 7.42 -6.17 8.29
N ARG A 221 8.54 -6.91 8.39
CA ARG A 221 9.84 -6.37 8.83
C ARG A 221 10.33 -5.20 7.96
N SER A 222 10.31 -5.36 6.64
CA SER A 222 10.73 -4.29 5.72
C SER A 222 9.83 -3.05 5.81
N LEU A 223 8.51 -3.21 6.06
CA LEU A 223 7.61 -2.09 6.30
C LEU A 223 8.02 -1.32 7.56
N VAL A 224 8.20 -2.04 8.67
CA VAL A 224 8.59 -1.45 9.96
C VAL A 224 9.97 -0.80 9.88
N TRP A 225 10.91 -1.44 9.18
CA TRP A 225 12.25 -0.90 8.96
C TRP A 225 12.22 0.38 8.12
N LEU A 226 11.50 0.41 7.00
CA LEU A 226 11.32 1.62 6.18
C LEU A 226 10.60 2.73 6.95
N ALA A 227 9.67 2.39 7.84
CA ALA A 227 8.92 3.35 8.62
C ALA A 227 9.78 4.03 9.71
N LEU A 228 10.60 3.27 10.45
CA LEU A 228 11.21 3.77 11.70
C LEU A 228 12.75 3.77 11.70
N SER A 229 13.43 3.05 10.80
CA SER A 229 14.90 2.93 10.88
C SER A 229 15.59 4.19 10.37
N ASP A 230 16.64 4.61 11.07
CA ASP A 230 17.55 5.66 10.62
C ASP A 230 18.34 5.24 9.38
N GLN A 231 18.64 3.95 9.23
CA GLN A 231 19.30 3.41 8.04
C GLN A 231 18.46 3.59 6.77
N ALA A 232 17.12 3.56 6.91
CA ALA A 232 16.21 3.79 5.82
C ALA A 232 15.89 5.27 5.58
N ALA A 233 16.32 6.17 6.47
CA ALA A 233 15.96 7.59 6.42
C ALA A 233 16.45 8.31 5.16
N GLN A 234 17.54 7.83 4.55
CA GLN A 234 18.13 8.44 3.36
C GLN A 234 17.67 7.79 2.05
N LEU A 235 16.89 6.69 2.14
CA LEU A 235 16.38 6.01 0.96
C LEU A 235 15.23 6.80 0.33
N ASN A 236 15.25 6.95 -0.99
CA ASN A 236 14.18 7.60 -1.73
C ASN A 236 14.07 7.01 -3.15
N GLY A 237 12.88 6.56 -3.53
CA GLY A 237 12.61 5.91 -4.81
C GLY A 237 13.00 4.44 -4.88
N GLU A 238 13.34 3.81 -3.75
CA GLU A 238 13.95 2.50 -3.71
C GLU A 238 12.93 1.35 -3.56
N TYR A 239 13.30 0.20 -4.11
CA TYR A 239 12.61 -1.08 -3.94
C TYR A 239 13.41 -1.96 -3.00
N VAL A 240 12.76 -2.42 -1.92
CA VAL A 240 13.40 -3.10 -0.79
C VAL A 240 12.88 -4.52 -0.62
N GLU A 241 13.78 -5.46 -0.37
CA GLU A 241 13.48 -6.82 0.09
C GLU A 241 14.39 -7.18 1.27
N ASP A 242 13.83 -7.78 2.32
CA ASP A 242 14.58 -8.18 3.53
C ASP A 242 15.49 -7.06 4.09
N GLU A 243 14.92 -5.84 4.18
CA GLU A 243 15.61 -4.64 4.70
C GLU A 243 16.86 -4.23 3.88
N ARG A 244 16.88 -4.59 2.58
CA ARG A 244 17.96 -4.25 1.64
C ARG A 244 17.39 -3.70 0.35
N VAL A 245 18.05 -2.71 -0.22
CA VAL A 245 17.74 -2.22 -1.55
C VAL A 245 18.07 -3.31 -2.58
N VAL A 246 17.11 -3.61 -3.45
CA VAL A 246 17.26 -4.59 -4.52
C VAL A 246 16.80 -4.00 -5.87
N THR A 247 17.35 -4.48 -6.95
CA THR A 247 17.01 -4.00 -8.28
C THR A 247 15.69 -4.61 -8.76
N PRO A 248 14.65 -3.79 -9.01
CA PRO A 248 13.40 -4.28 -9.58
C PRO A 248 13.55 -4.63 -11.07
N SER A 249 12.47 -5.07 -11.73
CA SER A 249 12.48 -5.40 -13.17
C SER A 249 12.87 -4.19 -14.03
N HIS A 250 13.23 -4.45 -15.29
CA HIS A 250 13.58 -3.37 -16.24
C HIS A 250 12.42 -2.38 -16.41
N GLN A 251 11.19 -2.87 -16.62
CA GLN A 251 10.01 -2.03 -16.78
C GLN A 251 9.70 -1.19 -15.52
N ALA A 252 9.98 -1.71 -14.32
CA ALA A 252 9.82 -0.98 -13.07
C ALA A 252 10.83 0.18 -12.88
N ARG A 253 11.83 0.28 -13.76
CA ARG A 253 12.86 1.33 -13.78
C ARG A 253 12.70 2.30 -14.94
N ASP A 254 11.64 2.14 -15.73
CA ASP A 254 11.31 3.00 -16.86
C ASP A 254 10.68 4.31 -16.35
N ASP A 255 11.41 5.39 -16.47
CA ASP A 255 11.03 6.71 -15.96
C ASP A 255 9.98 7.40 -16.83
N GLU A 256 9.93 7.10 -18.12
CA GLU A 256 8.88 7.61 -19.01
C GLU A 256 7.56 6.92 -18.73
N LEU A 257 7.60 5.61 -18.54
CA LEU A 257 6.43 4.83 -18.14
C LEU A 257 5.90 5.25 -16.77
N ALA A 258 6.79 5.56 -15.82
CA ALA A 258 6.40 6.03 -14.48
C ALA A 258 5.68 7.39 -14.57
N ARG A 259 6.18 8.32 -15.39
CA ARG A 259 5.54 9.62 -15.64
C ARG A 259 4.17 9.45 -16.30
N ALA A 260 4.08 8.65 -17.35
CA ALA A 260 2.84 8.42 -18.07
C ALA A 260 1.76 7.73 -17.18
N LEU A 261 2.18 6.76 -16.35
CA LEU A 261 1.28 6.15 -15.36
C LEU A 261 0.79 7.18 -14.33
N TRP A 262 1.67 8.06 -13.86
CA TRP A 262 1.30 9.12 -12.91
C TRP A 262 0.23 10.03 -13.49
N GLU A 263 0.42 10.53 -14.70
CA GLU A 263 -0.51 11.42 -15.39
C GLU A 263 -1.88 10.74 -15.58
N ARG A 264 -1.84 9.50 -16.03
CA ARG A 264 -3.07 8.73 -16.22
C ARG A 264 -3.78 8.42 -14.90
N SER A 265 -3.02 8.13 -13.84
CA SER A 265 -3.59 7.93 -12.50
C SER A 265 -4.19 9.21 -11.92
N ALA A 266 -3.56 10.35 -12.14
CA ALA A 266 -4.08 11.65 -11.73
C ALA A 266 -5.41 11.98 -12.41
N GLU A 267 -5.50 11.74 -13.74
CA GLU A 267 -6.73 11.91 -14.51
C GLU A 267 -7.85 11.00 -13.96
N LEU A 268 -7.59 9.70 -13.81
CA LEU A 268 -8.57 8.73 -13.29
C LEU A 268 -8.99 9.05 -11.86
N ALA A 269 -8.07 9.53 -11.04
CA ALA A 269 -8.36 9.93 -9.67
C ALA A 269 -9.02 11.31 -9.57
N GLY A 270 -9.23 12.05 -10.67
CA GLY A 270 -9.78 13.40 -10.67
C GLY A 270 -8.93 14.40 -9.89
N LEU A 271 -7.61 14.23 -9.94
CA LEU A 271 -6.65 15.21 -9.43
C LEU A 271 -6.26 16.17 -10.56
N ARG A 272 -6.11 17.44 -10.22
CA ARG A 272 -5.58 18.41 -11.19
C ARG A 272 -4.10 18.12 -11.42
N THR A 273 -3.72 18.02 -12.69
CA THR A 273 -2.35 17.69 -13.11
C THR A 273 -1.35 18.80 -12.76
N ASP A 274 -1.81 20.02 -12.55
CA ASP A 274 -1.02 21.19 -12.16
C ASP A 274 -0.69 21.24 -10.64
N VAL A 275 -1.30 20.40 -9.82
CA VAL A 275 -0.97 20.24 -8.39
C VAL A 275 0.14 19.20 -8.16
N ALA A 276 0.61 18.61 -9.24
CA ALA A 276 1.64 17.55 -9.23
C ALA A 276 3.05 18.09 -9.57
N VAL A 277 3.35 19.34 -9.20
CA VAL A 277 4.70 19.94 -9.28
C VAL A 277 5.24 20.14 -7.89
#